data_84121db4a23594ba76a45af13bf26c67
#
_entry.id   84121db4a23594ba76a45af13bf26c67
#
_cell.length_a   1.000
_cell.length_b   1.000
_cell.length_c   1.000
_cell.angle_alpha   90.00
_cell.angle_beta   90.00
_cell.angle_gamma   90.00
#
_symmetry.space_group_name_H-M   'P 1'
#
loop_
_entity.id
_entity.type
_entity.pdbx_description
1 polymer ?
#
loop_
_entity_poly.entity_id
_entity_poly.type
_entity_poly.pdbx_seq_one_letter_code
_entity_poly.pdbx_strand_id
1 'polypeptide(L)'
;LPATNLHQNERTITSTNLMLNPEYPYYRDYIHGMKTGFTTLAGRCYVTFAQKGGHTYGLVILGSDLDNIYKEASELLDWAFASFADRQLVDTATPLTTVPLTKCRSEEAVELYAAEPLSGYGHADDKVTCSFELPESGSATVKNGAVLGEATVYLDGYEVGKVSLVTHQEYVSDFRTDLKSTLLLMAALVLILAVLSFVTMVASGGSLNLNRKHRTRRR
;
A
#
# COMPACT_ATOMS: atom_id res chain seq x y z
N LEU A 1 33.19 -32.23 25.09
CA LEU A 1 34.04 -31.05 25.22
C LEU A 1 35.45 -31.49 25.49
N PRO A 2 36.43 -30.93 24.80
CA PRO A 2 37.83 -31.26 25.04
C PRO A 2 38.24 -30.89 26.46
N ALA A 3 39.33 -31.51 26.95
CA ALA A 3 39.96 -31.15 28.21
C ALA A 3 40.45 -29.69 28.16
N THR A 4 40.39 -29.00 29.28
CA THR A 4 40.89 -27.62 29.40
C THR A 4 42.19 -27.61 30.21
N ASN A 5 43.00 -26.55 30.06
CA ASN A 5 44.23 -26.36 30.85
C ASN A 5 43.94 -25.99 32.32
N LEU A 6 42.68 -25.90 32.74
CA LEU A 6 42.24 -25.55 34.09
C LEU A 6 41.64 -26.74 34.85
N HIS A 7 42.21 -27.91 34.75
CA HIS A 7 41.86 -29.11 35.54
C HIS A 7 40.53 -29.76 35.24
N GLN A 8 39.95 -29.55 34.02
CA GLN A 8 38.76 -30.30 33.59
C GLN A 8 39.18 -31.39 32.59
N ASN A 9 38.85 -32.62 32.92
CA ASN A 9 39.00 -33.74 31.99
C ASN A 9 38.00 -33.63 30.83
N GLU A 10 38.27 -34.37 29.77
CA GLU A 10 37.32 -34.56 28.69
C GLU A 10 35.98 -35.01 29.24
N ARG A 11 34.89 -34.39 28.77
CA ARG A 11 33.54 -34.70 29.23
C ARG A 11 32.53 -34.65 28.11
N THR A 12 31.55 -35.52 28.15
CA THR A 12 30.38 -35.51 27.28
C THR A 12 29.29 -34.70 27.95
N ILE A 13 28.71 -33.75 27.21
CA ILE A 13 27.53 -32.99 27.63
C ILE A 13 26.36 -33.44 26.75
N THR A 14 25.32 -33.92 27.41
CA THR A 14 24.06 -34.32 26.76
C THR A 14 23.05 -33.20 26.92
N SER A 15 22.28 -32.91 25.85
CA SER A 15 21.19 -31.95 25.91
C SER A 15 20.06 -32.48 26.80
N THR A 16 19.51 -31.60 27.64
CA THR A 16 18.31 -31.92 28.44
C THR A 16 17.02 -31.67 27.67
N ASN A 17 17.12 -31.17 26.45
CA ASN A 17 15.97 -30.96 25.59
C ASN A 17 15.61 -32.27 24.87
N LEU A 18 14.56 -32.93 25.36
CA LEU A 18 14.14 -34.23 24.83
C LEU A 18 13.56 -34.13 23.40
N MET A 19 13.09 -32.97 22.96
CA MET A 19 12.60 -32.79 21.58
C MET A 19 13.72 -32.86 20.54
N LEU A 20 14.96 -32.90 20.94
CA LEU A 20 16.12 -33.15 20.06
C LEU A 20 16.46 -34.66 19.95
N ASN A 21 15.84 -35.53 20.75
CA ASN A 21 16.06 -36.95 20.71
C ASN A 21 15.07 -37.62 19.73
N PRO A 22 15.52 -38.23 18.62
CA PRO A 22 14.64 -38.90 17.65
C PRO A 22 13.76 -40.01 18.22
N GLU A 23 14.16 -40.62 19.33
CA GLU A 23 13.40 -41.69 20.01
C GLU A 23 12.29 -41.13 20.91
N TYR A 24 12.22 -39.81 21.13
CA TYR A 24 11.23 -39.20 21.99
C TYR A 24 9.90 -38.93 21.25
N PRO A 25 8.73 -39.20 21.83
CA PRO A 25 7.44 -39.06 21.15
C PRO A 25 7.14 -37.68 20.56
N TYR A 26 7.68 -36.65 21.16
CA TYR A 26 7.49 -35.26 20.73
C TYR A 26 8.68 -34.70 19.95
N TYR A 27 9.59 -35.55 19.47
CA TYR A 27 10.67 -35.16 18.56
C TYR A 27 10.13 -34.44 17.32
N ARG A 28 10.82 -33.39 16.93
CA ARG A 28 10.61 -32.70 15.67
C ARG A 28 11.97 -32.35 15.05
N ASP A 29 12.16 -32.73 13.81
CA ASP A 29 13.39 -32.51 13.05
C ASP A 29 13.69 -31.03 12.78
N TYR A 30 12.66 -30.18 12.84
CA TYR A 30 12.73 -28.73 12.65
C TYR A 30 13.07 -27.95 13.93
N ILE A 31 13.30 -28.62 15.07
CA ILE A 31 13.69 -27.97 16.34
C ILE A 31 15.22 -27.84 16.44
N HIS A 32 15.69 -26.64 16.85
CA HIS A 32 17.11 -26.29 16.90
C HIS A 32 17.63 -25.91 18.30
N GLY A 33 17.11 -26.50 19.32
CA GLY A 33 17.54 -26.24 20.70
C GLY A 33 16.34 -25.63 21.44
N MET A 34 16.40 -25.05 22.56
CA MET A 34 17.48 -24.43 23.30
C MET A 34 17.61 -25.09 24.71
N LYS A 35 16.86 -24.58 25.73
CA LYS A 35 17.10 -24.92 27.11
C LYS A 35 15.81 -25.20 27.89
N THR A 36 15.90 -26.19 28.78
CA THR A 36 14.91 -26.45 29.82
C THR A 36 15.35 -25.89 31.15
N GLY A 37 14.42 -25.54 31.99
CA GLY A 37 14.64 -25.11 33.39
C GLY A 37 13.59 -25.71 34.31
N PHE A 38 13.94 -25.89 35.57
CA PHE A 38 13.02 -26.34 36.60
C PHE A 38 13.41 -25.77 37.97
N THR A 39 12.44 -25.27 38.68
CA THR A 39 12.50 -25.08 40.14
C THR A 39 11.15 -25.47 40.73
N THR A 40 11.11 -25.86 42.01
CA THR A 40 9.89 -26.23 42.67
C THR A 40 8.82 -25.14 42.63
N LEU A 41 9.24 -23.88 42.64
CA LEU A 41 8.35 -22.73 42.65
C LEU A 41 7.88 -22.32 41.24
N ALA A 42 8.83 -22.40 40.24
CA ALA A 42 8.52 -21.95 38.89
C ALA A 42 7.94 -23.05 37.98
N GLY A 43 7.94 -24.31 38.42
CA GLY A 43 7.56 -25.42 37.58
C GLY A 43 8.60 -25.68 36.46
N ARG A 44 8.19 -26.38 35.44
CA ARG A 44 9.00 -26.61 34.23
C ARG A 44 8.90 -25.44 33.27
N CYS A 45 10.05 -25.02 32.79
CA CYS A 45 10.16 -23.97 31.77
C CYS A 45 10.93 -24.50 30.57
N TYR A 46 10.56 -24.05 29.39
CA TYR A 46 11.20 -24.47 28.13
C TYR A 46 11.29 -23.30 27.17
N VAL A 47 12.45 -23.13 26.58
CA VAL A 47 12.71 -22.18 25.50
C VAL A 47 13.28 -22.96 24.32
N THR A 48 12.69 -22.77 23.17
CA THR A 48 13.13 -23.40 21.94
C THR A 48 12.93 -22.46 20.75
N PHE A 49 13.58 -22.76 19.65
CA PHE A 49 13.20 -22.24 18.35
C PHE A 49 13.11 -23.38 17.33
N ALA A 50 12.30 -23.18 16.33
CA ALA A 50 11.99 -24.15 15.30
C ALA A 50 12.03 -23.45 13.94
N GLN A 51 12.59 -24.11 12.94
CA GLN A 51 12.72 -23.58 11.59
C GLN A 51 12.18 -24.58 10.58
N LYS A 52 11.22 -24.13 9.75
CA LYS A 52 10.62 -24.97 8.70
C LYS A 52 10.14 -24.05 7.57
N GLY A 53 10.35 -24.46 6.30
CA GLY A 53 9.86 -23.72 5.16
C GLY A 53 10.38 -22.28 5.02
N GLY A 54 11.59 -22.00 5.54
CA GLY A 54 12.15 -20.63 5.53
C GLY A 54 11.74 -19.75 6.72
N HIS A 55 10.77 -20.18 7.52
CA HIS A 55 10.25 -19.43 8.67
C HIS A 55 10.83 -19.97 9.98
N THR A 56 11.01 -19.07 10.94
CA THR A 56 11.56 -19.42 12.27
C THR A 56 10.62 -18.91 13.36
N TYR A 57 10.22 -19.81 14.26
CA TYR A 57 9.46 -19.47 15.45
C TYR A 57 10.28 -19.65 16.72
N GLY A 58 10.14 -18.72 17.65
CA GLY A 58 10.58 -18.88 19.03
C GLY A 58 9.41 -19.25 19.93
N LEU A 59 9.61 -20.23 20.82
CA LEU A 59 8.62 -20.65 21.79
C LEU A 59 9.19 -20.55 23.19
N VAL A 60 8.41 -19.99 24.11
CA VAL A 60 8.70 -19.93 25.53
C VAL A 60 7.49 -20.48 26.29
N ILE A 61 7.73 -21.53 27.08
CA ILE A 61 6.73 -22.10 28.01
C ILE A 61 7.24 -21.89 29.43
N LEU A 62 6.39 -21.39 30.29
CA LEU A 62 6.68 -21.15 31.71
C LEU A 62 5.64 -21.85 32.57
N GLY A 63 6.08 -22.45 33.69
CA GLY A 63 5.21 -23.00 34.71
C GLY A 63 4.44 -24.28 34.33
N SER A 64 4.92 -25.01 33.32
CA SER A 64 4.35 -26.30 32.94
C SER A 64 4.84 -27.44 33.84
N ASP A 65 4.37 -28.65 33.59
CA ASP A 65 4.83 -29.87 34.24
C ASP A 65 5.67 -30.76 33.33
N LEU A 66 6.20 -31.86 33.85
CA LEU A 66 7.08 -32.74 33.10
C LEU A 66 6.35 -33.50 31.97
N ASP A 67 5.10 -33.85 32.18
CA ASP A 67 4.34 -34.70 31.27
C ASP A 67 3.80 -33.89 30.07
N ASN A 68 3.52 -32.61 30.29
CA ASN A 68 2.85 -31.76 29.32
C ASN A 68 3.80 -30.82 28.53
N ILE A 69 4.91 -30.36 29.12
CA ILE A 69 5.74 -29.29 28.53
C ILE A 69 6.17 -29.54 27.08
N TYR A 70 6.54 -30.77 26.73
CA TYR A 70 6.95 -31.11 25.36
C TYR A 70 5.76 -31.37 24.43
N LYS A 71 4.66 -31.87 24.99
CA LYS A 71 3.39 -31.97 24.26
C LYS A 71 2.87 -30.61 23.88
N GLU A 72 2.79 -29.67 24.81
CA GLU A 72 2.40 -28.28 24.61
C GLU A 72 3.31 -27.60 23.56
N ALA A 73 4.64 -27.80 23.67
CA ALA A 73 5.59 -27.25 22.74
C ALA A 73 5.36 -27.77 21.30
N SER A 74 5.14 -29.07 21.15
CA SER A 74 4.90 -29.67 19.83
C SER A 74 3.59 -29.18 19.21
N GLU A 75 2.50 -29.15 19.99
CA GLU A 75 1.19 -28.71 19.53
C GLU A 75 1.21 -27.21 19.13
N LEU A 76 1.85 -26.34 19.92
CA LEU A 76 1.97 -24.92 19.60
C LEU A 76 2.81 -24.66 18.35
N LEU A 77 3.94 -25.36 18.19
CA LEU A 77 4.77 -25.21 16.99
C LEU A 77 4.10 -25.79 15.74
N ASP A 78 3.45 -26.97 15.87
CA ASP A 78 2.69 -27.55 14.77
C ASP A 78 1.54 -26.62 14.34
N TRP A 79 0.82 -26.02 15.31
CA TRP A 79 -0.19 -25.02 15.04
C TRP A 79 0.39 -23.78 14.35
N ALA A 80 1.51 -23.22 14.81
CA ALA A 80 2.11 -22.05 14.23
C ALA A 80 2.51 -22.28 12.77
N PHE A 81 3.18 -23.42 12.47
CA PHE A 81 3.55 -23.77 11.10
C PHE A 81 2.38 -24.14 10.19
N ALA A 82 1.23 -24.54 10.75
CA ALA A 82 0.02 -24.81 9.99
C ALA A 82 -0.83 -23.57 9.72
N SER A 83 -0.80 -22.59 10.65
CA SER A 83 -1.70 -21.44 10.62
C SER A 83 -1.15 -20.22 9.89
N PHE A 84 0.18 -20.10 9.82
CA PHE A 84 0.83 -18.96 9.18
C PHE A 84 1.56 -19.40 7.91
N ALA A 85 1.41 -18.62 6.87
CA ALA A 85 2.05 -18.88 5.57
C ALA A 85 2.31 -17.58 4.81
N ASP A 86 3.19 -17.65 3.82
CA ASP A 86 3.28 -16.63 2.79
C ASP A 86 2.00 -16.63 1.97
N ARG A 87 1.38 -15.47 1.83
CA ARG A 87 0.15 -15.29 1.05
C ARG A 87 0.25 -14.03 0.20
N GLN A 88 -0.31 -14.10 -0.98
CA GLN A 88 -0.46 -12.93 -1.83
C GLN A 88 -1.54 -12.01 -1.23
N LEU A 89 -1.15 -10.79 -0.89
CA LEU A 89 -2.02 -9.78 -0.29
C LEU A 89 -2.70 -8.93 -1.35
N VAL A 90 -1.95 -8.61 -2.40
CA VAL A 90 -2.41 -7.80 -3.53
C VAL A 90 -1.95 -8.47 -4.82
N ASP A 91 -2.84 -8.57 -5.80
CA ASP A 91 -2.55 -9.00 -7.16
C ASP A 91 -2.59 -7.80 -8.13
N THR A 92 -2.18 -8.05 -9.38
CA THR A 92 -2.18 -7.03 -10.43
C THR A 92 -3.45 -7.05 -11.29
N ALA A 93 -4.37 -7.96 -11.06
CA ALA A 93 -5.57 -8.16 -11.88
C ALA A 93 -6.84 -7.58 -11.24
N THR A 94 -6.85 -7.45 -9.91
CA THR A 94 -7.99 -6.90 -9.16
C THR A 94 -7.83 -5.41 -8.94
N PRO A 95 -8.81 -4.57 -9.29
CA PRO A 95 -8.74 -3.15 -9.03
C PRO A 95 -8.79 -2.88 -7.52
N LEU A 96 -7.88 -2.06 -7.02
CA LEU A 96 -7.78 -1.70 -5.60
C LEU A 96 -8.63 -0.48 -5.25
N THR A 97 -8.71 0.47 -6.17
CA THR A 97 -9.42 1.74 -5.98
C THR A 97 -9.73 2.41 -7.31
N THR A 98 -10.40 3.56 -7.27
CA THR A 98 -10.72 4.36 -8.44
C THR A 98 -10.38 5.82 -8.23
N VAL A 99 -9.99 6.53 -9.30
CA VAL A 99 -9.76 7.98 -9.30
C VAL A 99 -10.67 8.63 -10.35
N PRO A 100 -11.42 9.69 -10.00
CA PRO A 100 -12.26 10.40 -10.96
C PRO A 100 -11.37 11.11 -11.99
N LEU A 101 -11.77 11.08 -13.25
CA LEU A 101 -11.15 11.84 -14.33
C LEU A 101 -11.85 13.17 -14.55
N THR A 102 -11.07 14.23 -14.69
CA THR A 102 -11.58 15.52 -15.13
C THR A 102 -11.43 15.67 -16.63
N LYS A 103 -12.47 16.24 -17.29
CA LYS A 103 -12.48 16.55 -18.74
C LYS A 103 -12.38 15.32 -19.65
N CYS A 104 -12.83 14.16 -19.21
CA CYS A 104 -13.04 13.00 -20.06
C CYS A 104 -14.44 12.98 -20.67
N ARG A 105 -14.59 12.20 -21.74
CA ARG A 105 -15.84 12.05 -22.50
C ARG A 105 -16.99 11.41 -21.71
N SER A 106 -16.62 10.62 -20.73
CA SER A 106 -17.48 9.98 -19.76
C SER A 106 -17.03 10.43 -18.39
N GLU A 107 -17.97 10.62 -17.47
CA GLU A 107 -17.68 10.85 -16.04
C GLU A 107 -17.15 9.56 -15.38
N GLU A 108 -16.31 8.83 -16.10
CA GLU A 108 -15.77 7.55 -15.66
C GLU A 108 -14.64 7.77 -14.67
N ALA A 109 -14.63 6.94 -13.64
CA ALA A 109 -13.49 6.81 -12.75
C ALA A 109 -12.50 5.80 -13.36
N VAL A 110 -11.20 6.10 -13.26
CA VAL A 110 -10.13 5.17 -13.65
C VAL A 110 -9.98 4.14 -12.56
N GLU A 111 -10.08 2.88 -12.93
CA GLU A 111 -9.70 1.78 -12.05
C GLU A 111 -8.18 1.69 -11.94
N LEU A 112 -7.70 1.60 -10.70
CA LEU A 112 -6.30 1.50 -10.39
C LEU A 112 -5.96 0.12 -9.82
N TYR A 113 -4.92 -0.45 -10.37
CA TYR A 113 -4.39 -1.78 -10.08
C TYR A 113 -2.99 -1.65 -9.48
N ALA A 114 -2.57 -2.63 -8.70
CA ALA A 114 -1.18 -2.67 -8.28
C ALA A 114 -0.27 -2.92 -9.50
N ALA A 115 0.84 -2.19 -9.58
CA ALA A 115 1.84 -2.38 -10.63
C ALA A 115 2.57 -3.72 -10.50
N GLU A 116 2.70 -4.23 -9.28
CA GLU A 116 3.34 -5.49 -8.94
C GLU A 116 2.57 -6.19 -7.81
N PRO A 117 2.64 -7.54 -7.75
CA PRO A 117 2.01 -8.27 -6.67
C PRO A 117 2.79 -8.04 -5.36
N LEU A 118 2.07 -7.98 -4.25
CA LEU A 118 2.67 -7.92 -2.92
C LEU A 118 2.26 -9.14 -2.12
N SER A 119 3.24 -9.82 -1.52
CA SER A 119 3.03 -10.94 -0.61
C SER A 119 3.45 -10.54 0.81
N GLY A 120 2.85 -11.18 1.80
CA GLY A 120 3.19 -11.03 3.20
C GLY A 120 2.99 -12.34 3.94
N TYR A 121 3.64 -12.46 5.09
CA TYR A 121 3.53 -13.61 5.96
C TYR A 121 2.51 -13.34 7.06
N GLY A 122 1.49 -14.17 7.18
CA GLY A 122 0.44 -13.99 8.17
C GLY A 122 -0.52 -15.15 8.30
N HIS A 123 -1.48 -15.02 9.21
CA HIS A 123 -2.54 -15.99 9.42
C HIS A 123 -3.58 -15.91 8.30
N ALA A 124 -4.26 -17.03 8.02
CA ALA A 124 -5.29 -17.07 6.97
C ALA A 124 -6.45 -16.08 7.21
N ASP A 125 -6.77 -15.80 8.45
CA ASP A 125 -7.87 -14.92 8.87
C ASP A 125 -7.46 -13.44 8.98
N ASP A 126 -6.17 -13.11 8.86
CA ASP A 126 -5.69 -11.74 8.95
C ASP A 126 -6.32 -10.88 7.85
N LYS A 127 -6.76 -9.68 8.20
CA LYS A 127 -7.40 -8.74 7.29
C LYS A 127 -6.38 -7.96 6.51
N VAL A 128 -6.51 -7.98 5.18
CA VAL A 128 -5.77 -7.09 4.28
C VAL A 128 -6.54 -5.78 4.16
N THR A 129 -5.86 -4.67 4.41
CA THR A 129 -6.41 -3.33 4.21
C THR A 129 -5.39 -2.47 3.46
N CYS A 130 -5.88 -1.47 2.71
CA CYS A 130 -5.03 -0.56 1.97
C CYS A 130 -5.38 0.89 2.34
N SER A 131 -4.37 1.73 2.47
CA SER A 131 -4.52 3.18 2.44
C SER A 131 -3.94 3.71 1.13
N PHE A 132 -4.55 4.76 0.58
CA PHE A 132 -4.24 5.25 -0.75
C PHE A 132 -3.76 6.69 -0.72
N GLU A 133 -2.63 6.95 -1.37
CA GLU A 133 -2.16 8.30 -1.69
C GLU A 133 -2.47 8.57 -3.16
N LEU A 134 -3.56 9.31 -3.42
CA LEU A 134 -4.11 9.55 -4.74
C LEU A 134 -4.18 11.05 -5.03
N PRO A 135 -4.03 11.49 -6.30
CA PRO A 135 -4.37 12.84 -6.70
C PRO A 135 -5.89 13.06 -6.57
N GLU A 136 -6.32 14.29 -6.31
CA GLU A 136 -7.76 14.64 -6.23
C GLU A 136 -8.51 14.28 -7.51
N SER A 137 -7.83 14.36 -8.66
CA SER A 137 -8.37 13.93 -9.95
C SER A 137 -7.25 13.57 -10.92
N GLY A 138 -7.50 12.61 -11.79
CA GLY A 138 -6.60 12.27 -12.88
C GLY A 138 -6.59 13.34 -13.99
N SER A 139 -5.48 13.43 -14.72
CA SER A 139 -5.38 14.23 -15.95
C SER A 139 -6.36 13.71 -17.01
N ALA A 140 -6.83 14.58 -17.86
CA ALA A 140 -7.75 14.25 -18.95
C ALA A 140 -7.21 13.18 -19.93
N THR A 141 -5.90 12.97 -19.98
CA THR A 141 -5.27 11.93 -20.80
C THR A 141 -4.36 11.10 -19.90
N VAL A 142 -4.68 9.83 -19.77
CA VAL A 142 -3.92 8.85 -18.98
C VAL A 142 -3.57 7.69 -19.90
N LYS A 143 -2.29 7.35 -19.98
CA LYS A 143 -1.82 6.21 -20.79
C LYS A 143 -1.94 4.92 -20.01
N ASN A 144 -2.11 3.81 -20.73
CA ASN A 144 -2.00 2.48 -20.14
C ASN A 144 -0.65 2.34 -19.41
N GLY A 145 -0.65 1.82 -18.20
CA GLY A 145 0.53 1.68 -17.35
C GLY A 145 0.99 2.95 -16.64
N ALA A 146 0.26 4.07 -16.79
CA ALA A 146 0.61 5.29 -16.05
C ALA A 146 0.41 5.11 -14.54
N VAL A 147 1.41 5.53 -13.77
CA VAL A 147 1.33 5.55 -12.30
C VAL A 147 0.51 6.75 -11.88
N LEU A 148 -0.55 6.51 -11.13
CA LEU A 148 -1.50 7.55 -10.66
C LEU A 148 -1.57 7.67 -9.14
N GLY A 149 -0.77 6.92 -8.41
CA GLY A 149 -0.75 6.97 -6.95
C GLY A 149 0.04 5.83 -6.35
N GLU A 150 -0.07 5.70 -5.04
CA GLU A 150 0.56 4.65 -4.25
C GLU A 150 -0.47 4.08 -3.26
N ALA A 151 -0.41 2.78 -3.03
CA ALA A 151 -1.15 2.11 -1.95
C ALA A 151 -0.18 1.58 -0.92
N THR A 152 -0.44 1.88 0.36
CA THR A 152 0.21 1.22 1.49
C THR A 152 -0.68 0.07 1.95
N VAL A 153 -0.12 -1.14 1.95
CA VAL A 153 -0.83 -2.38 2.26
C VAL A 153 -0.54 -2.79 3.71
N TYR A 154 -1.59 -3.10 4.43
CA TYR A 154 -1.54 -3.54 5.83
C TYR A 154 -2.12 -4.94 5.96
N LEU A 155 -1.51 -5.73 6.81
CA LEU A 155 -1.99 -7.04 7.24
C LEU A 155 -2.29 -6.95 8.75
N ASP A 156 -3.55 -7.09 9.12
CA ASP A 156 -4.06 -6.93 10.49
C ASP A 156 -3.60 -5.63 11.19
N GLY A 157 -3.51 -4.54 10.41
CA GLY A 157 -3.10 -3.22 10.88
C GLY A 157 -1.58 -2.95 10.89
N TYR A 158 -0.76 -3.95 10.55
CA TYR A 158 0.69 -3.79 10.40
C TYR A 158 1.06 -3.53 8.94
N GLU A 159 1.84 -2.50 8.69
CA GLU A 159 2.34 -2.18 7.35
C GLU A 159 3.24 -3.30 6.83
N VAL A 160 2.89 -3.86 5.67
CA VAL A 160 3.67 -4.89 4.98
C VAL A 160 4.53 -4.29 3.88
N GLY A 161 4.00 -3.29 3.18
CA GLY A 161 4.72 -2.62 2.11
C GLY A 161 3.85 -1.68 1.30
N LYS A 162 4.45 -1.12 0.25
CA LYS A 162 3.81 -0.17 -0.65
C LYS A 162 3.86 -0.67 -2.08
N VAL A 163 2.83 -0.35 -2.85
CA VAL A 163 2.74 -0.68 -4.28
C VAL A 163 2.30 0.55 -5.06
N SER A 164 2.93 0.78 -6.21
CA SER A 164 2.49 1.81 -7.15
C SER A 164 1.16 1.42 -7.78
N LEU A 165 0.28 2.40 -7.98
CA LEU A 165 -1.02 2.21 -8.59
C LEU A 165 -0.99 2.62 -10.05
N VAL A 166 -1.37 1.72 -10.95
CA VAL A 166 -1.36 1.91 -12.39
C VAL A 166 -2.74 1.65 -12.99
N THR A 167 -3.01 2.25 -14.15
CA THR A 167 -4.19 1.91 -14.95
C THR A 167 -3.85 0.90 -16.04
N HIS A 168 -4.77 0.00 -16.34
CA HIS A 168 -4.67 -0.96 -17.45
C HIS A 168 -5.36 -0.48 -18.72
N GLN A 169 -5.91 0.74 -18.72
CA GLN A 169 -6.60 1.33 -19.85
C GLN A 169 -6.00 2.69 -20.20
N GLU A 170 -6.19 3.08 -21.45
CA GLU A 170 -5.86 4.41 -21.92
C GLU A 170 -7.13 5.29 -21.90
N TYR A 171 -7.02 6.46 -21.31
CA TYR A 171 -8.07 7.47 -21.26
C TYR A 171 -7.64 8.70 -22.07
N VAL A 172 -8.52 9.15 -22.95
CA VAL A 172 -8.24 10.30 -23.83
C VAL A 172 -9.18 11.45 -23.52
N SER A 173 -8.62 12.65 -23.42
CA SER A 173 -9.41 13.86 -23.16
C SER A 173 -10.44 14.12 -24.25
N ASP A 174 -11.61 14.64 -23.87
CA ASP A 174 -12.58 15.12 -24.82
C ASP A 174 -12.19 16.51 -25.34
N PHE A 175 -11.42 16.54 -26.45
CA PHE A 175 -11.03 17.75 -27.14
C PHE A 175 -12.22 18.67 -27.47
N ARG A 176 -13.43 18.13 -27.67
CA ARG A 176 -14.63 18.93 -27.94
C ARG A 176 -15.09 19.74 -26.74
N THR A 177 -14.92 19.20 -25.52
CA THR A 177 -15.25 19.92 -24.29
C THR A 177 -14.27 21.05 -24.04
N ASP A 178 -13.00 20.83 -24.28
CA ASP A 178 -11.95 21.84 -24.15
C ASP A 178 -12.12 22.93 -25.23
N LEU A 179 -12.45 22.56 -26.47
CA LEU A 179 -12.69 23.51 -27.55
C LEU A 179 -13.93 24.37 -27.24
N LYS A 180 -15.02 23.79 -26.74
CA LYS A 180 -16.23 24.54 -26.34
C LYS A 180 -15.95 25.52 -25.21
N SER A 181 -15.24 25.12 -24.17
CA SER A 181 -14.88 25.99 -23.06
C SER A 181 -13.99 27.14 -23.50
N THR A 182 -13.00 26.86 -24.37
CA THR A 182 -12.11 27.87 -24.95
C THR A 182 -12.85 28.85 -25.84
N LEU A 183 -13.75 28.37 -26.70
CA LEU A 183 -14.60 29.23 -27.55
C LEU A 183 -15.51 30.10 -26.71
N LEU A 184 -16.08 29.59 -25.63
CA LEU A 184 -16.96 30.32 -24.71
C LEU A 184 -16.21 31.43 -23.98
N LEU A 185 -14.99 31.17 -23.53
CA LEU A 185 -14.09 32.18 -22.94
C LEU A 185 -13.68 33.24 -23.95
N MET A 186 -13.35 32.87 -25.18
CA MET A 186 -13.02 33.81 -26.27
C MET A 186 -14.22 34.68 -26.60
N ALA A 187 -15.46 34.12 -26.71
CA ALA A 187 -16.65 34.87 -26.95
C ALA A 187 -16.94 35.87 -25.81
N ALA A 188 -16.80 35.46 -24.56
CA ALA A 188 -16.93 36.34 -23.40
C ALA A 188 -15.92 37.48 -23.42
N LEU A 189 -14.65 37.21 -23.76
CA LEU A 189 -13.62 38.24 -23.88
C LEU A 189 -13.96 39.27 -24.98
N VAL A 190 -14.38 38.80 -26.14
CA VAL A 190 -14.81 39.68 -27.26
C VAL A 190 -15.99 40.56 -26.83
N LEU A 191 -16.97 40.00 -26.11
CA LEU A 191 -18.13 40.74 -25.61
C LEU A 191 -17.72 41.82 -24.60
N ILE A 192 -16.79 41.49 -23.66
CA ILE A 192 -16.24 42.48 -22.71
C ILE A 192 -15.54 43.60 -23.45
N LEU A 193 -14.69 43.29 -24.45
CA LEU A 193 -13.99 44.30 -25.25
C LEU A 193 -14.96 45.18 -26.05
N ALA A 194 -16.03 44.60 -26.61
CA ALA A 194 -17.07 45.36 -27.31
C ALA A 194 -17.83 46.32 -26.37
N VAL A 195 -18.15 45.84 -25.15
CA VAL A 195 -18.81 46.69 -24.13
C VAL A 195 -17.86 47.83 -23.69
N LEU A 196 -16.60 47.54 -23.43
CA LEU A 196 -15.58 48.54 -23.08
C LEU A 196 -15.43 49.59 -24.22
N SER A 197 -15.37 49.17 -25.47
CA SER A 197 -15.30 50.03 -26.63
C SER A 197 -16.54 50.92 -26.76
N PHE A 198 -17.72 50.37 -26.54
CA PHE A 198 -18.96 51.12 -26.52
C PHE A 198 -18.99 52.15 -25.39
N VAL A 199 -18.62 51.75 -24.17
CA VAL A 199 -18.54 52.68 -23.02
C VAL A 199 -17.56 53.81 -23.28
N THR A 200 -16.38 53.54 -23.83
CA THR A 200 -15.41 54.57 -24.20
C THR A 200 -15.90 55.48 -25.29
N MET A 201 -16.63 54.96 -26.29
CA MET A 201 -17.25 55.75 -27.33
C MET A 201 -18.35 56.68 -26.82
N VAL A 202 -19.17 56.20 -25.87
CA VAL A 202 -20.20 57.02 -25.19
C VAL A 202 -19.56 58.04 -24.25
N ALA A 203 -18.54 57.66 -23.48
CA ALA A 203 -17.84 58.56 -22.54
C ALA A 203 -17.02 59.65 -23.23
N SER A 204 -16.47 59.37 -24.42
CA SER A 204 -15.74 60.35 -25.23
C SER A 204 -16.65 61.39 -25.90
N GLY A 205 -17.93 61.36 -25.57
CA GLY A 205 -18.89 62.34 -25.99
C GLY A 205 -18.83 62.66 -27.49
N GLY A 206 -19.60 61.97 -28.30
CA GLY A 206 -19.64 62.21 -29.72
C GLY A 206 -19.97 63.68 -30.02
N SER A 207 -18.98 64.57 -30.07
CA SER A 207 -19.14 65.88 -30.68
C SER A 207 -19.16 65.71 -32.20
N LEU A 208 -20.30 65.39 -32.73
CA LEU A 208 -20.56 65.51 -34.15
C LEU A 208 -20.53 67.03 -34.50
N ASN A 209 -19.34 67.48 -34.86
CA ASN A 209 -19.15 68.87 -35.34
C ASN A 209 -19.76 68.98 -36.72
N LEU A 210 -21.06 69.30 -36.80
CA LEU A 210 -21.77 69.68 -37.99
C LEU A 210 -21.34 71.05 -38.43
N ASN A 211 -20.17 71.16 -39.07
CA ASN A 211 -19.67 72.39 -39.70
C ASN A 211 -20.54 72.68 -40.94
N ARG A 212 -21.63 73.38 -40.76
CA ARG A 212 -22.57 73.89 -41.77
C ARG A 212 -21.87 75.06 -42.46
N LYS A 213 -21.20 74.92 -43.59
CA LYS A 213 -20.68 75.97 -44.43
C LYS A 213 -21.84 76.76 -45.01
N HIS A 214 -22.15 77.95 -44.42
CA HIS A 214 -22.96 78.98 -45.02
C HIS A 214 -22.20 79.61 -46.21
N ARG A 215 -22.63 79.24 -47.40
CA ARG A 215 -22.16 79.86 -48.65
C ARG A 215 -22.99 81.08 -48.88
N THR A 216 -22.50 82.27 -48.43
CA THR A 216 -23.07 83.56 -48.80
C THR A 216 -22.69 83.88 -50.23
N ARG A 217 -23.70 84.01 -51.04
CA ARG A 217 -23.66 84.53 -52.44
C ARG A 217 -23.66 86.06 -52.34
N ARG A 218 -22.66 86.76 -52.91
CA ARG A 218 -22.75 88.16 -53.33
C ARG A 218 -22.18 88.31 -54.72
N ARG A 219 -22.99 88.95 -55.46
CA ARG A 219 -22.89 89.57 -56.77
C ARG A 219 -21.49 89.94 -57.22
#